data_13fbe95bec10bb5f2130fa732c59c8f4
#
_entry.id   13fbe95bec10bb5f2130fa732c59c8f4
#
_cell.length_a   1.000
_cell.length_b   1.000
_cell.length_c   1.000
_cell.angle_alpha   90.00
_cell.angle_beta   90.00
_cell.angle_gamma   90.00
#
_symmetry.space_group_name_H-M   'P 1'
#
loop_
_entity.id
_entity.type
_entity.pdbx_description
1 polymer ?
#
loop_
_entity_poly.entity_id
_entity_poly.type
_entity_poly.pdbx_seq_one_letter_code
_entity_poly.pdbx_strand_id
1 'polypeptide(L)'
;MNEKILSNKKNGMGMLLLFCLLYLIAIAGCVLSAIALEHEFSAPPVIAGLVVSIIWLCIGWVPFLGLKVLKPQEALVLTLLGNYIGTLKEAGFYFVNPFCTSVNPASKTKLSQSGDVDNTSKKGANLSSLLGVSTTGTTEESSSKKISLKVMTLNNSRQKINDCLGNPIEIGIAVTWRVVDTAKAVFNVDNYKEYLSLQCDSALRNIVRIYPYDTAPDVDTTGDGKADEGSLRGSSEIVAARIREEIQTKVADAGLEIIEARITYLAYAPEIAAVMLQRQQASAIIDARKMIVDGAVGMVEMALDQLSEKEVVELDEERKAAMVSNLLVVLCGNHDTQPIINSGSLY
;
A
#
# COMPACT_ATOMS: atom_id res chain seq x y z
N MET A 1 -1.11 1.77 23.86
CA MET A 1 -1.49 0.54 24.60
C MET A 1 -0.53 -0.57 24.18
N ASN A 2 0.03 -1.36 25.12
CA ASN A 2 0.97 -2.43 24.74
C ASN A 2 0.21 -3.71 24.43
N GLU A 3 0.60 -4.39 23.35
CA GLU A 3 -0.02 -5.64 22.95
C GLU A 3 0.32 -6.78 23.93
N LYS A 4 -0.70 -7.50 24.39
CA LYS A 4 -0.55 -8.68 25.22
C LYS A 4 -0.89 -9.91 24.38
N ILE A 5 0.14 -10.64 23.95
CA ILE A 5 -0.05 -11.88 23.19
C ILE A 5 -0.44 -12.99 24.16
N LEU A 6 -1.61 -13.60 23.93
CA LEU A 6 -2.07 -14.74 24.69
C LEU A 6 -1.46 -16.02 24.10
N SER A 7 -0.45 -16.58 24.78
CA SER A 7 0.07 -17.92 24.47
C SER A 7 -0.79 -18.98 25.14
N ASN A 8 -2.10 -19.00 24.83
CA ASN A 8 -2.98 -20.05 25.36
C ASN A 8 -2.61 -21.39 24.71
N LYS A 9 -2.56 -22.45 25.55
CA LYS A 9 -2.43 -23.82 25.03
C LYS A 9 -3.58 -24.07 24.05
N LYS A 10 -3.27 -24.71 22.91
CA LYS A 10 -4.24 -25.05 21.82
C LYS A 10 -5.20 -26.17 22.31
N ASN A 11 -5.95 -25.90 23.37
CA ASN A 11 -6.79 -26.89 24.06
C ASN A 11 -8.23 -26.93 23.53
N GLY A 12 -8.53 -26.24 22.40
CA GLY A 12 -9.89 -26.17 21.86
C GLY A 12 -10.49 -27.53 21.53
N MET A 13 -9.71 -28.47 20.98
CA MET A 13 -10.17 -29.82 20.65
C MET A 13 -10.51 -30.62 21.92
N GLY A 14 -9.64 -30.57 22.92
CA GLY A 14 -9.89 -31.26 24.18
C GLY A 14 -11.13 -30.72 24.90
N MET A 15 -11.30 -29.39 24.92
CA MET A 15 -12.49 -28.76 25.51
C MET A 15 -13.76 -29.06 24.72
N LEU A 16 -13.71 -29.11 23.40
CA LEU A 16 -14.83 -29.52 22.56
C LEU A 16 -15.28 -30.95 22.91
N LEU A 17 -14.34 -31.90 22.95
CA LEU A 17 -14.64 -33.30 23.33
C LEU A 17 -15.21 -33.40 24.72
N LEU A 18 -14.66 -32.64 25.68
CA LEU A 18 -15.16 -32.59 27.05
C LEU A 18 -16.61 -32.10 27.12
N PHE A 19 -16.91 -31.00 26.40
CA PHE A 19 -18.29 -30.44 26.37
C PHE A 19 -19.27 -31.38 25.68
N CYS A 20 -18.87 -32.03 24.57
CA CYS A 20 -19.71 -33.05 23.92
C CYS A 20 -19.98 -34.24 24.86
N LEU A 21 -18.97 -34.72 25.59
CA LEU A 21 -19.14 -35.79 26.54
C LEU A 21 -20.08 -35.40 27.69
N LEU A 22 -19.91 -34.19 28.26
CA LEU A 22 -20.82 -33.68 29.29
C LEU A 22 -22.25 -33.54 28.77
N TYR A 23 -22.43 -33.14 27.51
CA TYR A 23 -23.75 -33.05 26.88
C TYR A 23 -24.40 -34.43 26.73
N LEU A 24 -23.63 -35.43 26.29
CA LEU A 24 -24.09 -36.84 26.21
C LEU A 24 -24.46 -37.41 27.58
N ILE A 25 -23.67 -37.13 28.63
CA ILE A 25 -23.98 -37.53 30.00
C ILE A 25 -25.28 -36.86 30.47
N ALA A 26 -25.49 -35.59 30.19
CA ALA A 26 -26.72 -34.88 30.55
C ALA A 26 -27.96 -35.45 29.84
N ILE A 27 -27.85 -35.80 28.57
CA ILE A 27 -28.93 -36.46 27.79
C ILE A 27 -29.24 -37.84 28.41
N ALA A 28 -28.21 -38.67 28.65
CA ALA A 28 -28.37 -39.99 29.26
C ALA A 28 -28.99 -39.88 30.68
N GLY A 29 -28.53 -38.92 31.49
CA GLY A 29 -29.07 -38.64 32.81
C GLY A 29 -30.54 -38.23 32.79
N CYS A 30 -30.94 -37.39 31.80
CA CYS A 30 -32.33 -36.98 31.61
C CYS A 30 -33.23 -38.18 31.26
N VAL A 31 -32.78 -39.03 30.29
CA VAL A 31 -33.52 -40.22 29.86
C VAL A 31 -33.64 -41.22 30.98
N LEU A 32 -32.55 -41.55 31.70
CA LEU A 32 -32.55 -42.50 32.80
C LEU A 32 -33.45 -42.02 33.99
N SER A 33 -33.40 -40.73 34.31
CA SER A 33 -34.27 -40.13 35.34
C SER A 33 -35.74 -40.14 34.93
N ALA A 34 -36.04 -39.95 33.68
CA ALA A 34 -37.43 -40.01 33.14
C ALA A 34 -37.97 -41.44 33.22
N ILE A 35 -37.18 -42.46 32.82
CA ILE A 35 -37.57 -43.89 32.92
C ILE A 35 -37.75 -44.31 34.37
N ALA A 36 -36.86 -43.85 35.29
CA ALA A 36 -36.98 -44.17 36.72
C ALA A 36 -38.26 -43.57 37.36
N LEU A 37 -38.70 -42.41 36.92
CA LEU A 37 -39.96 -41.80 37.34
C LEU A 37 -41.20 -42.56 36.84
N GLU A 38 -41.17 -43.15 35.64
CA GLU A 38 -42.24 -43.98 35.09
C GLU A 38 -42.42 -45.30 35.91
N HIS A 39 -41.32 -45.83 36.49
CA HIS A 39 -41.34 -47.04 37.33
C HIS A 39 -41.62 -46.76 38.80
N GLU A 40 -42.34 -45.69 39.16
CA GLU A 40 -42.74 -45.26 40.48
C GLU A 40 -41.58 -45.02 41.49
N PHE A 41 -40.33 -44.90 41.02
CA PHE A 41 -39.16 -44.65 41.86
C PHE A 41 -38.97 -43.14 42.07
N SER A 42 -39.94 -42.50 42.79
CA SER A 42 -39.90 -41.05 43.06
C SER A 42 -38.96 -40.68 44.23
N ALA A 43 -37.74 -41.24 44.28
CA ALA A 43 -36.76 -40.89 45.29
C ALA A 43 -36.24 -39.44 45.01
N PRO A 44 -36.02 -38.62 46.06
CA PRO A 44 -35.51 -37.26 45.95
C PRO A 44 -34.25 -37.11 45.06
N PRO A 45 -33.28 -38.05 45.00
CA PRO A 45 -32.12 -37.96 44.16
C PRO A 45 -32.42 -38.12 42.66
N VAL A 46 -33.48 -38.85 42.26
CA VAL A 46 -33.88 -39.01 40.85
C VAL A 46 -34.46 -37.70 40.30
N ILE A 47 -35.31 -37.03 41.09
CA ILE A 47 -35.84 -35.72 40.75
C ILE A 47 -34.76 -34.68 40.67
N ALA A 48 -33.80 -34.66 41.60
CA ALA A 48 -32.65 -33.75 41.56
C ALA A 48 -31.76 -34.01 40.34
N GLY A 49 -31.50 -35.25 39.94
CA GLY A 49 -30.77 -35.64 38.76
C GLY A 49 -31.43 -35.14 37.48
N LEU A 50 -32.77 -35.26 37.36
CA LEU A 50 -33.54 -34.75 36.22
C LEU A 50 -33.44 -33.24 36.14
N VAL A 51 -33.63 -32.51 37.22
CA VAL A 51 -33.54 -31.03 37.25
C VAL A 51 -32.14 -30.55 36.84
N VAL A 52 -31.07 -31.18 37.40
CA VAL A 52 -29.69 -30.82 37.03
C VAL A 52 -29.42 -31.08 35.54
N SER A 53 -29.88 -32.21 35.00
CA SER A 53 -29.72 -32.56 33.60
C SER A 53 -30.42 -31.55 32.67
N ILE A 54 -31.64 -31.15 33.03
CA ILE A 54 -32.39 -30.12 32.27
C ILE A 54 -31.68 -28.77 32.31
N ILE A 55 -31.23 -28.34 33.51
CA ILE A 55 -30.48 -27.07 33.64
C ILE A 55 -29.23 -27.12 32.79
N TRP A 56 -28.48 -28.24 32.79
CA TRP A 56 -27.29 -28.39 31.93
C TRP A 56 -27.61 -28.36 30.46
N LEU A 57 -28.69 -29.00 30.00
CA LEU A 57 -29.14 -28.96 28.59
C LEU A 57 -29.50 -27.55 28.17
N CYS A 58 -30.08 -26.73 29.04
CA CYS A 58 -30.43 -25.34 28.78
C CYS A 58 -29.21 -24.41 28.72
N ILE A 59 -28.20 -24.58 29.61
CA ILE A 59 -27.06 -23.65 29.75
C ILE A 59 -25.78 -24.18 29.10
N GLY A 60 -25.65 -25.50 28.92
CA GLY A 60 -24.45 -26.17 28.45
C GLY A 60 -23.97 -25.82 27.05
N TRP A 61 -24.78 -25.09 26.27
CA TRP A 61 -24.33 -24.55 24.96
C TRP A 61 -23.45 -23.31 25.09
N VAL A 62 -23.52 -22.58 26.22
CA VAL A 62 -22.73 -21.35 26.45
C VAL A 62 -21.22 -21.56 26.32
N PRO A 63 -20.61 -22.60 26.89
CA PRO A 63 -19.18 -22.88 26.69
C PRO A 63 -18.75 -23.05 25.24
N PHE A 64 -19.62 -23.55 24.34
CA PHE A 64 -19.28 -23.70 22.93
C PHE A 64 -19.02 -22.34 22.23
N LEU A 65 -19.61 -21.24 22.71
CA LEU A 65 -19.35 -19.88 22.22
C LEU A 65 -17.87 -19.45 22.44
N GLY A 66 -17.21 -20.06 23.42
CA GLY A 66 -15.79 -19.81 23.70
C GLY A 66 -14.82 -20.48 22.73
N LEU A 67 -15.29 -21.37 21.85
CA LEU A 67 -14.46 -22.04 20.87
C LEU A 67 -14.18 -21.11 19.69
N LYS A 68 -12.90 -20.81 19.44
CA LYS A 68 -12.45 -19.93 18.35
C LYS A 68 -11.41 -20.64 17.49
N VAL A 69 -11.63 -20.62 16.17
CA VAL A 69 -10.68 -21.13 15.16
C VAL A 69 -9.94 -19.96 14.55
N LEU A 70 -8.61 -20.00 14.58
CA LEU A 70 -7.75 -18.99 14.00
C LEU A 70 -6.91 -19.61 12.88
N LYS A 71 -6.97 -19.01 11.67
CA LYS A 71 -6.16 -19.44 10.53
C LYS A 71 -4.75 -18.83 10.61
N PRO A 72 -3.77 -19.38 9.87
CA PRO A 72 -2.46 -18.75 9.73
C PRO A 72 -2.57 -17.30 9.24
N GLN A 73 -1.76 -16.41 9.81
CA GLN A 73 -1.75 -14.98 9.49
C GLN A 73 -3.08 -14.25 9.76
N GLU A 74 -3.86 -14.74 10.72
CA GLU A 74 -5.00 -14.03 11.29
C GLU A 74 -4.73 -13.75 12.77
N ALA A 75 -5.24 -12.61 13.26
CA ALA A 75 -5.23 -12.27 14.68
C ALA A 75 -6.66 -12.03 15.17
N LEU A 76 -6.87 -12.32 16.44
CA LEU A 76 -8.14 -12.09 17.12
C LEU A 76 -7.90 -11.29 18.40
N VAL A 77 -8.36 -10.05 18.40
CA VAL A 77 -8.30 -9.15 19.55
C VAL A 77 -9.51 -9.42 20.45
N LEU A 78 -9.26 -9.80 21.71
CA LEU A 78 -10.27 -10.21 22.67
C LEU A 78 -10.49 -9.13 23.73
N THR A 79 -11.76 -8.79 23.94
CA THR A 79 -12.21 -7.90 25.01
C THR A 79 -13.25 -8.62 25.88
N LEU A 80 -13.22 -8.39 27.17
CA LEU A 80 -14.22 -8.87 28.13
C LEU A 80 -14.83 -7.66 28.83
N LEU A 81 -16.12 -7.47 28.64
CA LEU A 81 -16.87 -6.37 29.26
C LEU A 81 -16.20 -4.98 29.04
N GLY A 82 -15.65 -4.78 27.83
CA GLY A 82 -14.95 -3.53 27.46
C GLY A 82 -13.44 -3.52 27.78
N ASN A 83 -12.93 -4.40 28.62
CA ASN A 83 -11.50 -4.43 28.95
C ASN A 83 -10.73 -5.32 27.96
N TYR A 84 -9.56 -4.84 27.50
CA TYR A 84 -8.66 -5.63 26.66
C TYR A 84 -7.98 -6.74 27.47
N ILE A 85 -8.18 -7.98 27.06
CA ILE A 85 -7.55 -9.16 27.69
C ILE A 85 -6.24 -9.51 27.00
N GLY A 86 -6.25 -9.51 25.67
CA GLY A 86 -5.11 -9.88 24.85
C GLY A 86 -5.50 -10.27 23.43
N THR A 87 -4.48 -10.61 22.64
CA THR A 87 -4.60 -10.97 21.24
C THR A 87 -4.09 -12.38 20.99
N LEU A 88 -4.84 -13.17 20.22
CA LEU A 88 -4.41 -14.46 19.69
C LEU A 88 -3.83 -14.23 18.29
N LYS A 89 -2.54 -14.57 18.08
CA LYS A 89 -1.84 -14.42 16.78
C LYS A 89 -1.47 -15.75 16.11
N GLU A 90 -1.36 -16.82 16.90
CA GLU A 90 -0.98 -18.13 16.35
C GLU A 90 -2.19 -18.84 15.75
N ALA A 91 -1.97 -19.59 14.67
CA ALA A 91 -2.99 -20.45 14.11
C ALA A 91 -3.31 -21.63 15.03
N GLY A 92 -4.59 -21.91 15.22
CA GLY A 92 -5.01 -23.02 16.06
C GLY A 92 -6.48 -22.98 16.42
N PHE A 93 -6.87 -23.97 17.22
CA PHE A 93 -8.18 -24.07 17.80
C PHE A 93 -8.08 -23.82 19.31
N TYR A 94 -8.72 -22.74 19.74
CA TYR A 94 -8.62 -22.21 21.09
C TYR A 94 -9.94 -22.24 21.81
N PHE A 95 -9.88 -22.49 23.12
CA PHE A 95 -10.96 -22.20 24.03
C PHE A 95 -10.63 -20.92 24.80
N VAL A 96 -11.50 -19.93 24.70
CA VAL A 96 -11.44 -18.68 25.45
C VAL A 96 -12.72 -18.49 26.23
N ASN A 97 -12.74 -17.58 27.19
CA ASN A 97 -13.94 -17.29 27.96
C ASN A 97 -15.12 -16.98 26.99
N PRO A 98 -16.27 -17.68 27.11
CA PRO A 98 -17.44 -17.50 26.24
C PRO A 98 -17.95 -16.06 26.16
N PHE A 99 -17.74 -15.27 27.21
CA PHE A 99 -18.15 -13.87 27.28
C PHE A 99 -17.18 -12.90 26.60
N CYS A 100 -16.06 -13.40 26.07
CA CYS A 100 -15.13 -12.57 25.32
C CYS A 100 -15.69 -12.24 23.94
N THR A 101 -15.70 -10.94 23.63
CA THR A 101 -16.05 -10.42 22.30
C THR A 101 -14.78 -10.14 21.51
N SER A 102 -14.84 -10.34 20.21
CA SER A 102 -13.77 -9.96 19.30
C SER A 102 -14.09 -8.62 18.65
N VAL A 103 -13.09 -7.74 18.58
CA VAL A 103 -13.22 -6.38 18.04
C VAL A 103 -12.34 -6.20 16.81
N ASN A 104 -12.92 -5.72 15.71
CA ASN A 104 -12.23 -5.27 14.53
C ASN A 104 -12.98 -4.07 13.95
N PRO A 105 -12.55 -2.84 14.21
CA PRO A 105 -13.27 -1.64 13.78
C PRO A 105 -13.26 -1.48 12.25
N ALA A 106 -12.18 -1.93 11.58
CA ALA A 106 -12.04 -1.84 10.13
C ALA A 106 -12.72 -2.99 9.35
N SER A 107 -13.54 -3.82 10.01
CA SER A 107 -14.17 -4.99 9.39
C SER A 107 -15.14 -4.66 8.25
N LYS A 108 -15.76 -3.48 8.26
CA LYS A 108 -16.72 -3.01 7.26
C LYS A 108 -16.10 -2.10 6.19
N THR A 109 -14.84 -1.69 6.38
CA THR A 109 -14.20 -0.73 5.47
C THR A 109 -13.65 -1.43 4.25
N LYS A 110 -14.23 -1.12 3.09
CA LYS A 110 -13.78 -1.55 1.77
C LYS A 110 -12.95 -0.41 1.16
N LEU A 111 -11.63 -0.50 1.27
CA LEU A 111 -10.71 0.32 0.49
C LEU A 111 -10.27 -0.53 -0.72
N SER A 112 -9.77 0.11 -1.78
CA SER A 112 -9.21 -0.58 -2.96
C SER A 112 -7.91 -1.32 -2.61
N GLN A 113 -8.01 -2.31 -1.72
CA GLN A 113 -6.88 -3.09 -1.20
C GLN A 113 -6.93 -4.51 -1.75
N SER A 114 -5.77 -5.15 -1.90
CA SER A 114 -5.66 -6.53 -2.40
C SER A 114 -6.40 -7.59 -1.56
N GLY A 115 -6.76 -7.27 -0.32
CA GLY A 115 -7.53 -8.15 0.57
C GLY A 115 -9.04 -7.91 0.55
N ASP A 116 -9.50 -6.82 -0.07
CA ASP A 116 -10.92 -6.46 -0.17
C ASP A 116 -11.50 -6.87 -1.54
N VAL A 117 -11.06 -8.03 -2.07
CA VAL A 117 -11.62 -8.57 -3.33
C VAL A 117 -13.10 -8.84 -3.10
N ASP A 118 -13.94 -8.06 -3.74
CA ASP A 118 -15.37 -8.29 -3.77
C ASP A 118 -15.64 -9.69 -4.34
N ASN A 119 -16.15 -10.59 -3.51
CA ASN A 119 -16.74 -11.85 -3.95
C ASN A 119 -18.04 -11.63 -4.75
N THR A 120 -18.30 -10.42 -5.22
CA THR A 120 -19.47 -10.02 -6.00
C THR A 120 -19.45 -10.55 -7.44
N SER A 121 -18.35 -11.13 -7.92
CA SER A 121 -18.32 -11.72 -9.29
C SER A 121 -18.85 -13.16 -9.37
N LYS A 122 -19.45 -13.71 -8.31
CA LYS A 122 -20.23 -14.96 -8.38
C LYS A 122 -21.70 -14.73 -8.12
N LYS A 123 -22.34 -13.80 -8.85
CA LYS A 123 -23.74 -13.98 -9.20
C LYS A 123 -23.84 -15.05 -10.29
N GLY A 124 -23.52 -16.28 -9.92
CA GLY A 124 -24.12 -17.42 -10.58
C GLY A 124 -25.62 -17.24 -10.44
N ALA A 125 -26.33 -17.31 -11.57
CA ALA A 125 -27.78 -17.28 -11.62
C ALA A 125 -28.32 -18.29 -10.59
N ASN A 126 -28.73 -17.80 -9.42
CA ASN A 126 -29.41 -18.62 -8.43
C ASN A 126 -30.81 -18.90 -8.97
N LEU A 127 -31.02 -20.15 -9.33
CA LEU A 127 -32.31 -20.72 -9.74
C LEU A 127 -33.43 -20.47 -8.71
N SER A 128 -33.11 -19.99 -7.51
CA SER A 128 -34.05 -19.62 -6.44
C SER A 128 -34.80 -18.31 -6.69
N SER A 129 -34.36 -17.46 -7.62
CA SER A 129 -35.10 -16.24 -7.99
C SER A 129 -36.32 -16.56 -8.89
N LEU A 130 -36.38 -17.78 -9.43
CA LEU A 130 -37.50 -18.22 -10.29
C LEU A 130 -38.68 -18.80 -9.48
N LEU A 131 -38.51 -19.11 -8.21
CA LEU A 131 -39.50 -19.78 -7.35
C LEU A 131 -40.20 -18.85 -6.34
N GLY A 132 -40.06 -17.52 -6.46
CA GLY A 132 -40.93 -16.55 -5.73
C GLY A 132 -40.94 -16.68 -4.21
N VAL A 133 -40.00 -17.38 -3.57
CA VAL A 133 -39.89 -17.48 -2.12
C VAL A 133 -39.03 -16.31 -1.63
N SER A 134 -39.69 -15.25 -1.21
CA SER A 134 -39.10 -14.15 -0.46
C SER A 134 -38.63 -14.64 0.89
N THR A 135 -37.49 -15.34 0.93
CA THR A 135 -36.71 -15.45 2.15
C THR A 135 -35.99 -14.14 2.31
N THR A 136 -36.51 -13.25 3.12
CA THR A 136 -35.82 -12.11 3.74
C THR A 136 -34.68 -12.63 4.63
N GLY A 137 -33.72 -13.29 4.00
CA GLY A 137 -32.42 -13.54 4.56
C GLY A 137 -31.54 -12.41 4.07
N THR A 138 -31.46 -11.32 4.80
CA THR A 138 -30.30 -10.45 4.80
C THR A 138 -29.09 -11.34 5.06
N THR A 139 -28.43 -11.82 4.00
CA THR A 139 -27.05 -12.25 4.09
C THR A 139 -26.27 -11.00 4.48
N GLU A 140 -26.30 -10.68 5.78
CA GLU A 140 -25.24 -9.89 6.38
C GLU A 140 -23.95 -10.66 6.04
N GLU A 141 -23.18 -10.14 5.08
CA GLU A 141 -21.79 -10.53 4.91
C GLU A 141 -21.20 -10.44 6.34
N SER A 142 -20.92 -11.59 6.94
CA SER A 142 -20.40 -11.65 8.29
C SER A 142 -19.04 -10.97 8.25
N SER A 143 -19.04 -9.68 8.56
CA SER A 143 -17.85 -8.87 8.60
C SER A 143 -16.89 -9.57 9.55
N SER A 144 -15.79 -10.07 9.02
CA SER A 144 -14.84 -10.88 9.76
C SER A 144 -14.29 -10.04 10.91
N LYS A 145 -14.59 -10.44 12.15
CA LYS A 145 -14.03 -9.82 13.35
C LYS A 145 -12.55 -10.12 13.56
N LYS A 146 -11.94 -10.87 12.64
CA LYS A 146 -10.52 -11.20 12.63
C LYS A 146 -9.74 -10.13 11.87
N ILE A 147 -8.50 -9.91 12.30
CA ILE A 147 -7.57 -8.97 11.66
C ILE A 147 -6.59 -9.79 10.83
N SER A 148 -6.39 -9.43 9.58
CA SER A 148 -5.36 -10.03 8.73
C SER A 148 -3.98 -9.46 9.09
N LEU A 149 -3.03 -10.36 9.32
CA LEU A 149 -1.61 -10.02 9.48
C LEU A 149 -0.82 -10.17 8.18
N LYS A 150 -1.50 -10.55 7.09
CA LYS A 150 -0.89 -10.67 5.77
C LYS A 150 -0.47 -9.31 5.27
N VAL A 151 0.49 -9.33 4.34
CA VAL A 151 0.85 -8.16 3.56
C VAL A 151 -0.33 -7.77 2.68
N MET A 152 -0.72 -6.50 2.75
CA MET A 152 -1.82 -5.91 2.01
C MET A 152 -1.30 -4.73 1.19
N THR A 153 -1.94 -4.42 0.07
CA THR A 153 -1.59 -3.29 -0.79
C THR A 153 -2.74 -2.31 -0.83
N LEU A 154 -2.47 -1.08 -0.41
CA LEU A 154 -3.37 0.05 -0.61
C LEU A 154 -2.98 0.74 -1.91
N ASN A 155 -3.90 0.78 -2.87
CA ASN A 155 -3.75 1.59 -4.07
C ASN A 155 -4.52 2.90 -3.84
N ASN A 156 -3.78 3.97 -3.57
CA ASN A 156 -4.41 5.26 -3.29
C ASN A 156 -4.84 5.93 -4.58
N SER A 157 -5.99 6.64 -4.55
CA SER A 157 -6.53 7.32 -5.70
C SER A 157 -5.58 8.42 -6.20
N ARG A 158 -5.63 8.71 -7.48
CA ARG A 158 -4.87 9.82 -8.07
C ARG A 158 -5.28 11.13 -7.44
N GLN A 159 -4.30 11.92 -7.03
CA GLN A 159 -4.50 13.23 -6.44
C GLN A 159 -3.86 14.30 -7.30
N LYS A 160 -4.54 15.44 -7.38
CA LYS A 160 -3.99 16.64 -8.01
C LYS A 160 -3.28 17.45 -6.93
N ILE A 161 -1.98 17.63 -7.09
CA ILE A 161 -1.10 18.31 -6.13
C ILE A 161 -0.17 19.23 -6.93
N ASN A 162 0.18 20.39 -6.37
CA ASN A 162 1.18 21.26 -6.98
C ASN A 162 2.58 20.81 -6.56
N ASP A 163 3.50 20.76 -7.53
CA ASP A 163 4.93 20.54 -7.29
C ASP A 163 5.58 21.77 -6.59
N CYS A 164 6.90 21.73 -6.34
CA CYS A 164 7.63 22.84 -5.71
C CYS A 164 7.62 24.12 -6.57
N LEU A 165 7.45 24.00 -7.90
CA LEU A 165 7.37 25.11 -8.85
C LEU A 165 5.94 25.65 -9.01
N GLY A 166 4.95 25.07 -8.33
CA GLY A 166 3.54 25.43 -8.43
C GLY A 166 2.80 24.77 -9.60
N ASN A 167 3.42 23.87 -10.35
CA ASN A 167 2.75 23.18 -11.44
C ASN A 167 1.80 22.11 -10.90
N PRO A 168 0.52 22.07 -11.34
CA PRO A 168 -0.41 21.02 -10.94
C PRO A 168 -0.05 19.70 -11.61
N ILE A 169 0.18 18.68 -10.80
CA ILE A 169 0.46 17.31 -11.24
C ILE A 169 -0.57 16.34 -10.68
N GLU A 170 -0.82 15.25 -11.38
CA GLU A 170 -1.59 14.13 -10.92
C GLU A 170 -0.65 13.00 -10.52
N ILE A 171 -0.75 12.55 -9.29
CA ILE A 171 0.08 11.49 -8.74
C ILE A 171 -0.76 10.46 -8.01
N GLY A 172 -0.42 9.18 -8.18
CA GLY A 172 -0.98 8.05 -7.46
C GLY A 172 0.11 7.18 -6.88
N ILE A 173 -0.14 6.59 -5.71
CA ILE A 173 0.80 5.69 -5.04
C ILE A 173 0.15 4.35 -4.70
N ALA A 174 0.94 3.30 -4.71
CA ALA A 174 0.61 2.02 -4.10
C ALA A 174 1.50 1.82 -2.87
N VAL A 175 0.88 1.49 -1.75
CA VAL A 175 1.56 1.29 -0.46
C VAL A 175 1.34 -0.15 -0.01
N THR A 176 2.43 -0.88 0.19
CA THR A 176 2.40 -2.25 0.71
C THR A 176 2.65 -2.19 2.22
N TRP A 177 1.74 -2.76 3.00
CA TRP A 177 1.72 -2.63 4.44
C TRP A 177 1.20 -3.88 5.15
N ARG A 178 1.43 -3.97 6.46
CA ARG A 178 0.87 -5.01 7.33
C ARG A 178 0.60 -4.50 8.74
N VAL A 179 -0.25 -5.21 9.48
CA VAL A 179 -0.49 -4.96 10.90
C VAL A 179 0.55 -5.72 11.72
N VAL A 180 1.32 -5.00 12.54
CA VAL A 180 2.31 -5.57 13.46
C VAL A 180 1.76 -5.61 14.89
N ASP A 181 1.21 -4.50 15.36
CA ASP A 181 0.60 -4.39 16.69
C ASP A 181 -0.91 -4.24 16.55
N THR A 182 -1.63 -5.32 16.82
CA THR A 182 -3.08 -5.37 16.69
C THR A 182 -3.81 -4.58 17.78
N ALA A 183 -3.20 -4.44 18.97
CA ALA A 183 -3.80 -3.66 20.04
C ALA A 183 -3.77 -2.17 19.70
N LYS A 184 -2.65 -1.67 19.16
CA LYS A 184 -2.58 -0.29 18.67
C LYS A 184 -3.54 -0.06 17.51
N ALA A 185 -3.62 -0.98 16.55
CA ALA A 185 -4.49 -0.86 15.38
C ALA A 185 -5.98 -0.80 15.73
N VAL A 186 -6.39 -1.43 16.85
CA VAL A 186 -7.80 -1.49 17.27
C VAL A 186 -8.18 -0.38 18.26
N PHE A 187 -7.26 0.03 19.14
CA PHE A 187 -7.58 0.90 20.28
C PHE A 187 -6.99 2.31 20.19
N ASN A 188 -5.93 2.53 19.39
CA ASN A 188 -5.35 3.87 19.24
C ASN A 188 -6.03 4.67 18.13
N VAL A 189 -6.66 4.00 17.16
CA VAL A 189 -7.35 4.62 16.03
C VAL A 189 -8.70 3.97 15.80
N ASP A 190 -9.71 4.74 15.41
CA ASP A 190 -11.05 4.24 15.18
C ASP A 190 -11.12 3.26 14.01
N ASN A 191 -10.40 3.56 12.92
CA ASN A 191 -10.34 2.73 11.73
C ASN A 191 -8.94 2.80 11.12
N TYR A 192 -8.14 1.79 11.36
CA TYR A 192 -6.75 1.77 10.91
C TYR A 192 -6.57 1.76 9.39
N LYS A 193 -7.54 1.24 8.62
CA LYS A 193 -7.49 1.25 7.16
C LYS A 193 -7.71 2.66 6.61
N GLU A 194 -8.74 3.33 7.08
CA GLU A 194 -9.08 4.70 6.70
C GLU A 194 -8.00 5.68 7.17
N TYR A 195 -7.52 5.49 8.40
CA TYR A 195 -6.40 6.24 8.94
C TYR A 195 -5.16 6.14 8.05
N LEU A 196 -4.79 4.92 7.63
CA LEU A 196 -3.68 4.69 6.70
C LEU A 196 -3.87 5.47 5.39
N SER A 197 -5.05 5.38 4.78
CA SER A 197 -5.33 6.09 3.52
C SER A 197 -5.15 7.60 3.65
N LEU A 198 -5.69 8.19 4.72
CA LEU A 198 -5.56 9.62 5.01
C LEU A 198 -4.10 10.04 5.28
N GLN A 199 -3.33 9.19 5.99
CA GLN A 199 -1.91 9.47 6.22
C GLN A 199 -1.07 9.32 4.94
N CYS A 200 -1.41 8.39 4.05
CA CYS A 200 -0.81 8.27 2.73
C CYS A 200 -1.04 9.54 1.90
N ASP A 201 -2.27 10.07 1.88
CA ASP A 201 -2.61 11.30 1.18
C ASP A 201 -1.85 12.50 1.73
N SER A 202 -1.76 12.60 3.05
CA SER A 202 -1.03 13.68 3.72
C SER A 202 0.47 13.62 3.46
N ALA A 203 1.08 12.44 3.57
CA ALA A 203 2.51 12.24 3.32
C ALA A 203 2.86 12.52 1.86
N LEU A 204 2.04 12.00 0.92
CA LEU A 204 2.23 12.26 -0.49
C LEU A 204 2.23 13.75 -0.82
N ARG A 205 1.26 14.49 -0.27
CA ARG A 205 1.16 15.94 -0.46
C ARG A 205 2.36 16.69 0.12
N ASN A 206 2.88 16.27 1.26
CA ASN A 206 4.05 16.89 1.88
C ASN A 206 5.30 16.69 1.03
N ILE A 207 5.54 15.46 0.58
CA ILE A 207 6.75 15.13 -0.20
C ILE A 207 6.71 15.73 -1.61
N VAL A 208 5.57 15.65 -2.29
CA VAL A 208 5.42 16.20 -3.66
C VAL A 208 5.73 17.71 -3.72
N ARG A 209 5.41 18.45 -2.67
CA ARG A 209 5.68 19.88 -2.60
C ARG A 209 7.16 20.26 -2.50
N ILE A 210 8.03 19.31 -2.20
CA ILE A 210 9.49 19.51 -2.08
C ILE A 210 10.16 19.31 -3.44
N TYR A 211 9.64 18.43 -4.27
CA TYR A 211 10.26 18.04 -5.52
C TYR A 211 9.61 18.68 -6.75
N PRO A 212 10.40 19.11 -7.78
CA PRO A 212 9.87 19.44 -9.09
C PRO A 212 9.43 18.15 -9.82
N TYR A 213 8.49 18.28 -10.75
CA TYR A 213 8.07 17.17 -11.61
C TYR A 213 9.24 16.62 -12.46
N ASP A 214 9.98 17.52 -13.09
CA ASP A 214 11.14 17.22 -13.93
C ASP A 214 12.37 17.97 -13.40
N THR A 215 13.55 17.68 -13.92
CA THR A 215 14.81 18.27 -13.46
C THR A 215 14.73 19.80 -13.48
N ALA A 216 15.09 20.41 -12.37
CA ALA A 216 15.18 21.86 -12.20
C ALA A 216 16.52 22.18 -11.52
N PRO A 217 17.52 22.67 -12.27
CA PRO A 217 18.91 22.82 -11.77
C PRO A 217 19.07 23.83 -10.61
N ASP A 218 18.05 24.64 -10.36
CA ASP A 218 18.11 25.69 -9.33
C ASP A 218 17.27 25.34 -8.09
N VAL A 219 16.81 24.09 -7.93
CA VAL A 219 15.96 23.67 -6.82
C VAL A 219 16.72 22.79 -5.86
N ASP A 220 16.78 23.20 -4.58
CA ASP A 220 17.26 22.38 -3.48
C ASP A 220 16.14 21.49 -2.96
N THR A 221 16.28 20.17 -3.15
CA THR A 221 15.30 19.15 -2.69
C THR A 221 15.75 18.45 -1.41
N THR A 222 17.00 18.61 -1.01
CA THR A 222 17.57 18.02 0.21
C THR A 222 17.52 18.96 1.41
N GLY A 223 17.45 20.27 1.18
CA GLY A 223 17.44 21.30 2.21
C GLY A 223 18.85 21.62 2.76
N ASP A 224 19.90 21.25 2.03
CA ASP A 224 21.29 21.54 2.43
C ASP A 224 21.81 22.88 1.90
N GLY A 225 20.98 23.64 1.20
CA GLY A 225 21.30 24.94 0.60
C GLY A 225 22.00 24.85 -0.75
N LYS A 226 22.12 23.66 -1.32
CA LYS A 226 22.66 23.43 -2.67
C LYS A 226 21.56 22.89 -3.58
N ALA A 227 21.53 23.38 -4.81
CA ALA A 227 20.60 22.86 -5.80
C ALA A 227 20.96 21.41 -6.19
N ASP A 228 19.99 20.52 -6.13
CA ASP A 228 20.15 19.13 -6.55
C ASP A 228 19.34 18.84 -7.81
N GLU A 229 19.76 17.81 -8.54
CA GLU A 229 19.02 17.31 -9.72
C GLU A 229 17.86 16.37 -9.33
N GLY A 230 17.36 16.41 -8.09
CA GLY A 230 16.25 15.58 -7.63
C GLY A 230 14.94 15.98 -8.29
N SER A 231 14.20 15.02 -8.86
CA SER A 231 12.87 15.24 -9.41
C SER A 231 11.95 14.05 -9.17
N LEU A 232 10.63 14.28 -9.21
CA LEU A 232 9.65 13.19 -9.05
C LEU A 232 9.81 12.11 -10.12
N ARG A 233 10.17 12.52 -11.34
CA ARG A 233 10.35 11.64 -12.49
C ARG A 233 11.72 10.95 -12.49
N GLY A 234 12.78 11.69 -12.27
CA GLY A 234 14.16 11.19 -12.37
C GLY A 234 14.61 10.40 -11.14
N SER A 235 14.16 10.81 -9.96
CA SER A 235 14.56 10.24 -8.66
C SER A 235 13.41 9.49 -7.98
N SER A 236 12.58 8.80 -8.75
CA SER A 236 11.34 8.17 -8.25
C SER A 236 11.57 7.19 -7.10
N GLU A 237 12.70 6.48 -7.07
CA GLU A 237 13.04 5.54 -5.99
C GLU A 237 13.36 6.26 -4.67
N ILE A 238 14.12 7.37 -4.74
CA ILE A 238 14.48 8.18 -3.58
C ILE A 238 13.21 8.83 -3.01
N VAL A 239 12.37 9.38 -3.88
CA VAL A 239 11.08 9.98 -3.51
C VAL A 239 10.17 8.93 -2.87
N ALA A 240 10.07 7.73 -3.44
CA ALA A 240 9.28 6.62 -2.90
C ALA A 240 9.78 6.19 -1.50
N ALA A 241 11.10 6.14 -1.29
CA ALA A 241 11.70 5.85 0.02
C ALA A 241 11.33 6.93 1.05
N ARG A 242 11.39 8.22 0.69
CA ARG A 242 10.96 9.32 1.57
C ARG A 242 9.47 9.28 1.88
N ILE A 243 8.63 8.99 0.88
CA ILE A 243 7.18 8.81 1.09
C ILE A 243 6.93 7.67 2.08
N ARG A 244 7.62 6.53 1.93
CA ARG A 244 7.51 5.39 2.85
C ARG A 244 7.87 5.80 4.28
N GLU A 245 8.98 6.50 4.48
CA GLU A 245 9.47 6.94 5.79
C GLU A 245 8.49 7.92 6.45
N GLU A 246 8.00 8.90 5.70
CA GLU A 246 7.00 9.87 6.17
C GLU A 246 5.69 9.18 6.58
N ILE A 247 5.21 8.22 5.77
CA ILE A 247 4.01 7.45 6.12
C ILE A 247 4.30 6.61 7.38
N GLN A 248 5.45 5.91 7.44
CA GLN A 248 5.81 5.04 8.57
C GLN A 248 5.82 5.82 9.88
N THR A 249 6.38 7.02 9.89
CA THR A 249 6.41 7.88 11.07
C THR A 249 5.00 8.21 11.57
N LYS A 250 4.07 8.49 10.66
CA LYS A 250 2.68 8.83 11.00
C LYS A 250 1.84 7.64 11.44
N VAL A 251 2.09 6.42 10.89
CA VAL A 251 1.27 5.24 11.19
C VAL A 251 1.85 4.32 12.27
N ALA A 252 3.04 4.62 12.79
CA ALA A 252 3.67 3.84 13.84
C ALA A 252 2.80 3.71 15.10
N ASP A 253 2.10 4.77 15.48
CA ASP A 253 1.20 4.80 16.63
C ASP A 253 -0.08 3.98 16.41
N ALA A 254 -0.43 3.70 15.16
CA ALA A 254 -1.51 2.79 14.79
C ALA A 254 -1.06 1.32 14.68
N GLY A 255 0.20 1.01 14.99
CA GLY A 255 0.74 -0.35 14.95
C GLY A 255 0.83 -0.96 13.55
N LEU A 256 0.96 -0.11 12.52
CA LEU A 256 1.11 -0.49 11.13
C LEU A 256 2.58 -0.40 10.71
N GLU A 257 3.00 -1.29 9.83
CA GLU A 257 4.32 -1.27 9.20
C GLU A 257 4.17 -1.10 7.70
N ILE A 258 4.87 -0.12 7.16
CA ILE A 258 4.94 0.13 5.73
C ILE A 258 6.17 -0.59 5.19
N ILE A 259 5.93 -1.57 4.33
CA ILE A 259 7.00 -2.36 3.70
C ILE A 259 7.59 -1.56 2.55
N GLU A 260 6.73 -1.06 1.68
CA GLU A 260 7.12 -0.37 0.47
C GLU A 260 6.07 0.67 0.06
N ALA A 261 6.53 1.78 -0.52
CA ALA A 261 5.68 2.72 -1.23
C ALA A 261 6.21 2.87 -2.66
N ARG A 262 5.32 2.93 -3.65
CA ARG A 262 5.69 3.10 -5.07
C ARG A 262 4.78 4.12 -5.72
N ILE A 263 5.34 4.97 -6.55
CA ILE A 263 4.57 5.85 -7.43
C ILE A 263 4.02 5.00 -8.57
N THR A 264 2.70 4.94 -8.70
CA THR A 264 2.00 4.16 -9.74
C THR A 264 1.56 5.01 -10.92
N TYR A 265 1.39 6.30 -10.68
CA TYR A 265 0.97 7.25 -11.70
C TYR A 265 1.60 8.60 -11.42
N LEU A 266 2.15 9.22 -12.45
CA LEU A 266 2.74 10.56 -12.39
C LEU A 266 2.58 11.24 -13.74
N ALA A 267 1.84 12.34 -13.80
CA ALA A 267 1.63 13.14 -14.99
C ALA A 267 1.34 14.59 -14.64
N TYR A 268 1.58 15.50 -15.56
CA TYR A 268 1.02 16.85 -15.43
C TYR A 268 -0.51 16.81 -15.48
N ALA A 269 -1.15 17.69 -14.76
CA ALA A 269 -2.60 17.84 -14.86
C ALA A 269 -2.99 18.21 -16.31
N PRO A 270 -4.15 17.71 -16.79
CA PRO A 270 -4.56 17.88 -18.20
C PRO A 270 -4.56 19.33 -18.66
N GLU A 271 -4.82 20.28 -17.76
CA GLU A 271 -4.92 21.71 -18.07
C GLU A 271 -3.60 22.32 -18.53
N ILE A 272 -2.47 21.79 -18.04
CA ILE A 272 -1.14 22.33 -18.36
C ILE A 272 -0.28 21.37 -19.18
N ALA A 273 -0.72 20.13 -19.39
CA ALA A 273 0.08 19.09 -20.03
C ALA A 273 0.60 19.50 -21.41
N ALA A 274 -0.23 20.13 -22.24
CA ALA A 274 0.16 20.59 -23.59
C ALA A 274 1.24 21.69 -23.53
N VAL A 275 1.10 22.65 -22.63
CA VAL A 275 2.06 23.76 -22.47
C VAL A 275 3.39 23.24 -21.92
N MET A 276 3.35 22.30 -20.96
CA MET A 276 4.55 21.69 -20.41
C MET A 276 5.29 20.84 -21.43
N LEU A 277 4.57 20.14 -22.31
CA LEU A 277 5.18 19.40 -23.41
C LEU A 277 5.91 20.35 -24.37
N GLN A 278 5.32 21.50 -24.75
CA GLN A 278 5.97 22.51 -25.58
C GLN A 278 7.23 23.06 -24.88
N ARG A 279 7.18 23.32 -23.58
CA ARG A 279 8.34 23.77 -22.80
C ARG A 279 9.47 22.74 -22.82
N GLN A 280 9.14 21.46 -22.60
CA GLN A 280 10.12 20.36 -22.66
C GLN A 280 10.75 20.22 -24.06
N GLN A 281 9.94 20.34 -25.11
CA GLN A 281 10.45 20.32 -26.49
C GLN A 281 11.40 21.50 -26.76
N ALA A 282 11.04 22.71 -26.32
CA ALA A 282 11.88 23.89 -26.49
C ALA A 282 13.21 23.75 -25.74
N SER A 283 13.18 23.29 -24.48
CA SER A 283 14.40 23.00 -23.70
C SER A 283 15.27 21.96 -24.38
N ALA A 284 14.69 20.84 -24.82
CA ALA A 284 15.43 19.78 -25.51
C ALA A 284 16.11 20.27 -26.80
N ILE A 285 15.46 21.17 -27.57
CA ILE A 285 16.06 21.77 -28.78
C ILE A 285 17.24 22.68 -28.41
N ILE A 286 17.11 23.46 -27.32
CA ILE A 286 18.21 24.34 -26.86
C ILE A 286 19.38 23.49 -26.39
N ASP A 287 19.12 22.45 -25.60
CA ASP A 287 20.17 21.56 -25.07
C ASP A 287 20.86 20.79 -26.20
N ALA A 288 20.11 20.31 -27.18
CA ALA A 288 20.67 19.67 -28.36
C ALA A 288 21.57 20.62 -29.16
N ARG A 289 21.13 21.89 -29.36
CA ARG A 289 21.92 22.89 -30.05
C ARG A 289 23.20 23.25 -29.29
N LYS A 290 23.11 23.35 -27.95
CA LYS A 290 24.28 23.57 -27.13
C LYS A 290 25.31 22.45 -27.29
N MET A 291 24.88 21.18 -27.21
CA MET A 291 25.76 20.04 -27.46
C MET A 291 26.41 20.04 -28.83
N ILE A 292 25.68 20.44 -29.87
CA ILE A 292 26.22 20.57 -31.22
C ILE A 292 27.30 21.65 -31.25
N VAL A 293 27.07 22.81 -30.63
CA VAL A 293 28.04 23.91 -30.63
C VAL A 293 29.28 23.52 -29.82
N ASP A 294 29.10 22.94 -28.61
CA ASP A 294 30.21 22.50 -27.77
C ASP A 294 31.04 21.41 -28.46
N GLY A 295 30.38 20.46 -29.14
CA GLY A 295 31.04 19.47 -29.99
C GLY A 295 31.78 20.04 -31.17
N ALA A 296 31.20 21.04 -31.86
CA ALA A 296 31.82 21.72 -33.00
C ALA A 296 33.08 22.52 -32.57
N VAL A 297 33.01 23.24 -31.45
CA VAL A 297 34.17 23.95 -30.88
C VAL A 297 35.30 22.98 -30.56
N GLY A 298 34.99 21.88 -29.86
CA GLY A 298 36.00 20.85 -29.54
C GLY A 298 36.63 20.20 -30.79
N MET A 299 35.83 19.97 -31.84
CA MET A 299 36.39 19.47 -33.12
C MET A 299 37.30 20.49 -33.80
N VAL A 300 36.96 21.78 -33.78
CA VAL A 300 37.76 22.83 -34.33
C VAL A 300 39.07 23.00 -33.56
N GLU A 301 39.05 22.98 -32.21
CA GLU A 301 40.24 23.00 -31.39
C GLU A 301 41.19 21.82 -31.69
N MET A 302 40.68 20.61 -31.73
CA MET A 302 41.44 19.41 -32.07
C MET A 302 42.05 19.52 -33.50
N ALA A 303 41.32 20.07 -34.45
CA ALA A 303 41.84 20.23 -35.82
C ALA A 303 42.98 21.24 -35.88
N LEU A 304 42.85 22.36 -35.16
CA LEU A 304 43.88 23.39 -35.11
C LEU A 304 45.17 22.88 -34.39
N ASP A 305 45.01 22.17 -33.31
CA ASP A 305 46.11 21.57 -32.53
C ASP A 305 46.86 20.54 -33.38
N GLN A 306 46.15 19.65 -34.07
CA GLN A 306 46.78 18.66 -34.94
C GLN A 306 47.49 19.28 -36.18
N LEU A 307 46.97 20.36 -36.73
CA LEU A 307 47.63 21.08 -37.85
C LEU A 307 48.88 21.81 -37.38
N SER A 308 48.85 22.35 -36.12
CA SER A 308 50.00 23.00 -35.52
C SER A 308 51.10 22.00 -35.12
N GLU A 309 50.74 20.86 -34.53
CA GLU A 309 51.72 19.81 -34.13
C GLU A 309 52.44 19.16 -35.33
N LYS A 310 51.73 19.00 -36.42
CA LYS A 310 52.26 18.34 -37.63
C LYS A 310 52.98 19.30 -38.58
N GLU A 311 53.06 20.60 -38.26
CA GLU A 311 53.66 21.66 -39.10
C GLU A 311 53.16 21.62 -40.57
N VAL A 312 51.90 21.20 -40.78
CA VAL A 312 51.36 21.00 -42.14
C VAL A 312 51.17 22.34 -42.87
N VAL A 313 50.83 23.40 -42.12
CA VAL A 313 50.62 24.74 -42.64
C VAL A 313 50.95 25.77 -41.57
N GLU A 314 51.80 26.75 -41.90
CA GLU A 314 51.94 27.95 -41.06
C GLU A 314 50.71 28.84 -41.24
N LEU A 315 49.86 28.87 -40.21
CA LEU A 315 48.63 29.65 -40.17
C LEU A 315 48.89 30.91 -39.34
N ASP A 316 48.77 32.07 -39.97
CA ASP A 316 48.69 33.33 -39.24
C ASP A 316 47.33 33.46 -38.52
N GLU A 317 47.20 34.39 -37.55
CA GLU A 317 46.01 34.52 -36.73
C GLU A 317 44.73 34.87 -37.55
N GLU A 318 44.89 35.59 -38.67
CA GLU A 318 43.78 35.98 -39.54
C GLU A 318 43.23 34.76 -40.32
N ARG A 319 44.11 33.89 -40.80
CA ARG A 319 43.74 32.64 -41.49
C ARG A 319 43.16 31.63 -40.52
N LYS A 320 43.66 31.52 -39.28
CA LYS A 320 43.05 30.70 -38.23
C LYS A 320 41.63 31.13 -37.94
N ALA A 321 41.40 32.46 -37.76
CA ALA A 321 40.08 33.00 -37.52
C ALA A 321 39.10 32.72 -38.66
N ALA A 322 39.53 32.87 -39.91
CA ALA A 322 38.71 32.55 -41.11
C ALA A 322 38.38 31.04 -41.17
N MET A 323 39.35 30.16 -40.85
CA MET A 323 39.14 28.71 -40.84
C MET A 323 38.20 28.29 -39.76
N VAL A 324 38.33 28.81 -38.51
CA VAL A 324 37.41 28.58 -37.40
C VAL A 324 35.98 29.00 -37.79
N SER A 325 35.80 30.19 -38.33
CA SER A 325 34.50 30.69 -38.76
C SER A 325 33.85 29.77 -39.80
N ASN A 326 34.60 29.37 -40.82
CA ASN A 326 34.07 28.49 -41.87
C ASN A 326 33.71 27.09 -41.33
N LEU A 327 34.58 26.49 -40.46
CA LEU A 327 34.30 25.20 -39.88
C LEU A 327 33.09 25.22 -38.96
N LEU A 328 32.95 26.25 -38.12
CA LEU A 328 31.78 26.39 -37.23
C LEU A 328 30.50 26.56 -38.03
N VAL A 329 30.49 27.31 -39.13
CA VAL A 329 29.31 27.44 -39.98
C VAL A 329 28.89 26.09 -40.58
N VAL A 330 29.87 25.28 -41.02
CA VAL A 330 29.59 23.94 -41.58
C VAL A 330 29.13 22.97 -40.49
N LEU A 331 29.79 22.93 -39.31
CA LEU A 331 29.51 21.98 -38.24
C LEU A 331 28.24 22.32 -37.46
N CYS A 332 27.91 23.61 -37.30
CA CYS A 332 26.70 24.06 -36.62
C CYS A 332 25.50 24.25 -37.54
N GLY A 333 25.72 24.23 -38.87
CA GLY A 333 24.67 24.40 -39.90
C GLY A 333 23.71 23.21 -39.91
N ASN A 334 22.41 23.51 -40.04
CA ASN A 334 21.35 22.49 -40.05
C ASN A 334 20.96 22.04 -41.49
N HIS A 335 21.70 22.52 -42.51
CA HIS A 335 21.48 22.19 -43.92
C HIS A 335 22.76 21.63 -44.54
N ASP A 336 22.59 20.70 -45.46
CA ASP A 336 23.70 20.20 -46.28
C ASP A 336 24.39 21.37 -46.97
N THR A 337 25.62 21.68 -46.57
CA THR A 337 26.42 22.74 -47.17
C THR A 337 26.90 22.28 -48.55
N GLN A 338 26.48 22.97 -49.60
CA GLN A 338 27.06 22.78 -50.91
C GLN A 338 28.39 23.57 -50.99
N PRO A 339 29.54 22.91 -51.12
CA PRO A 339 30.81 23.61 -51.27
C PRO A 339 30.83 24.36 -52.59
N ILE A 340 30.76 25.68 -52.56
CA ILE A 340 31.02 26.52 -53.72
C ILE A 340 32.54 26.67 -53.82
N ILE A 341 33.14 25.92 -54.73
CA ILE A 341 34.55 26.08 -55.05
C ILE A 341 34.66 27.31 -55.94
N ASN A 342 35.15 28.44 -55.43
CA ASN A 342 35.52 29.57 -56.22
C ASN A 342 36.83 29.25 -56.91
N SER A 343 36.80 28.76 -58.15
CA SER A 343 37.95 28.58 -58.99
C SER A 343 38.35 29.96 -59.54
N GLY A 344 38.66 30.91 -58.64
CA GLY A 344 39.11 32.22 -59.01
C GLY A 344 40.29 32.14 -59.94
N SER A 345 40.20 32.83 -61.02
CA SER A 345 41.21 33.00 -62.06
C SER A 345 42.58 33.29 -61.46
N LEU A 346 43.50 32.38 -61.67
CA LEU A 346 44.92 32.66 -61.62
C LEU A 346 45.27 33.83 -62.54
N TYR A 347 45.30 35.03 -62.02
CA TYR A 347 46.04 36.15 -62.60
C TYR A 347 46.63 36.98 -61.46
#